data_5c65c592918a9b0ff074d9a8350ebebb
#
_entry.id   5c65c592918a9b0ff074d9a8350ebebb
#
_cell.length_a   1.000
_cell.length_b   1.000
_cell.length_c   1.000
_cell.angle_alpha   90.00
_cell.angle_beta   90.00
_cell.angle_gamma   90.00
#
_symmetry.space_group_name_H-M   'P 1'
#
loop_
_entity.id
_entity.type
_entity.pdbx_description
1 polymer ?
#
loop_
_entity_poly.entity_id
_entity_poly.type
_entity_poly.pdbx_seq_one_letter_code
_entity_poly.pdbx_strand_id
1 'polypeptide(L)'
;YVTEQWDPVPAYHDILMKLVADSLRGCPELNTALIEGNIVQHDLVNIGVTTDTERGLLVPVVHDVRSKSLQVIAEESAKLVEQTQAGTLPLDKLREGTFTITNLGMYDIDAFTPIINLPECAILGVGRIVPKVVVVDERTLTTGIRRIMALSLTFDHRLVDGGPAAKFLQTLKSLIEKTQ
;
A
#
# COMPACT_ATOMS: atom_id res chain seq x y z
N TYR A 1 14.87 -4.69 -8.43
CA TYR A 1 16.28 -4.95 -8.04
C TYR A 1 16.57 -4.18 -6.76
N VAL A 2 16.28 -4.81 -5.61
CA VAL A 2 16.78 -4.36 -4.31
C VAL A 2 18.18 -4.96 -4.23
N THR A 3 19.20 -4.13 -4.34
CA THR A 3 20.59 -4.58 -4.31
C THR A 3 21.07 -4.72 -2.87
N GLU A 4 21.97 -5.66 -2.60
CA GLU A 4 22.62 -5.92 -1.31
C GLU A 4 23.39 -4.70 -0.71
N GLN A 5 23.35 -3.55 -1.40
CA GLN A 5 24.05 -2.30 -1.02
C GLN A 5 23.20 -1.36 -0.16
N TRP A 6 21.93 -1.69 0.10
CA TRP A 6 21.02 -0.83 0.86
C TRP A 6 20.90 -1.31 2.30
N ASP A 7 21.00 -0.39 3.25
CA ASP A 7 20.81 -0.65 4.68
C ASP A 7 19.88 0.44 5.26
N PRO A 8 18.65 0.08 5.69
CA PRO A 8 18.03 -1.25 5.54
C PRO A 8 17.66 -1.59 4.08
N VAL A 9 17.63 -2.88 3.77
CA VAL A 9 17.11 -3.36 2.50
C VAL A 9 15.60 -3.10 2.47
N PRO A 10 15.06 -2.37 1.46
CA PRO A 10 13.62 -2.09 1.38
C PRO A 10 12.79 -3.38 1.34
N ALA A 11 11.81 -3.45 2.20
CA ALA A 11 10.84 -4.53 2.20
C ALA A 11 9.80 -4.35 1.07
N TYR A 12 9.05 -5.40 0.75
CA TYR A 12 8.00 -5.31 -0.28
C TYR A 12 6.96 -4.22 0.01
N HIS A 13 6.63 -3.98 1.27
CA HIS A 13 5.67 -2.93 1.63
C HIS A 13 6.22 -1.52 1.37
N ASP A 14 7.54 -1.29 1.49
CA ASP A 14 8.17 0.00 1.19
C ASP A 14 8.10 0.31 -0.30
N ILE A 15 8.37 -0.69 -1.13
CA ILE A 15 8.22 -0.60 -2.58
C ILE A 15 6.75 -0.30 -2.92
N LEU A 16 5.81 -1.03 -2.32
CA LEU A 16 4.39 -0.81 -2.54
C LEU A 16 3.93 0.58 -2.11
N MET A 17 4.41 1.10 -0.96
CA MET A 17 4.12 2.48 -0.53
C MET A 17 4.52 3.49 -1.61
N LYS A 18 5.72 3.36 -2.18
CA LYS A 18 6.19 4.25 -3.25
C LYS A 18 5.33 4.14 -4.50
N LEU A 19 5.03 2.92 -4.95
CA LEU A 19 4.21 2.69 -6.14
C LEU A 19 2.74 3.12 -5.97
N VAL A 20 2.18 2.95 -4.77
CA VAL A 20 0.84 3.46 -4.41
C VAL A 20 0.84 4.99 -4.47
N ALA A 21 1.82 5.65 -3.85
CA ALA A 21 1.91 7.11 -3.87
C ALA A 21 2.05 7.67 -5.30
N ASP A 22 2.80 6.98 -6.16
CA ASP A 22 2.92 7.34 -7.58
C ASP A 22 1.62 7.08 -8.36
N SER A 23 0.88 6.01 -8.02
CA SER A 23 -0.42 5.68 -8.65
C SER A 23 -1.52 6.68 -8.28
N LEU A 24 -1.52 7.19 -7.05
CA LEU A 24 -2.49 8.19 -6.57
C LEU A 24 -2.41 9.53 -7.32
N ARG A 25 -1.29 9.82 -7.99
CA ARG A 25 -1.19 11.02 -8.86
C ARG A 25 -2.21 11.01 -10.01
N GLY A 26 -2.52 9.85 -10.54
CA GLY A 26 -3.48 9.67 -11.62
C GLY A 26 -4.94 9.51 -11.16
N CYS A 27 -5.15 9.35 -9.85
CA CYS A 27 -6.47 9.11 -9.24
C CYS A 27 -6.55 9.86 -7.89
N PRO A 28 -6.52 11.22 -7.91
CA PRO A 28 -6.47 12.01 -6.68
C PRO A 28 -7.73 11.85 -5.82
N GLU A 29 -8.83 11.37 -6.39
CA GLU A 29 -10.08 11.08 -5.69
C GLU A 29 -9.89 10.01 -4.61
N LEU A 30 -8.93 9.09 -4.79
CA LEU A 30 -8.60 8.08 -3.79
C LEU A 30 -7.74 8.62 -2.62
N ASN A 31 -7.22 9.85 -2.76
CA ASN A 31 -6.49 10.55 -1.70
C ASN A 31 -7.38 11.62 -1.04
N THR A 32 -8.59 11.24 -0.71
CA THR A 32 -9.62 12.11 -0.09
C THR A 32 -10.10 11.53 1.23
N ALA A 33 -10.81 12.34 1.99
CA ALA A 33 -11.50 11.94 3.22
C ALA A 33 -12.90 12.56 3.29
N LEU A 34 -13.81 11.91 3.99
CA LEU A 34 -15.12 12.48 4.33
C LEU A 34 -15.07 12.99 5.78
N ILE A 35 -14.98 14.31 5.95
CA ILE A 35 -14.87 14.95 7.25
C ILE A 35 -16.10 15.85 7.46
N GLU A 36 -16.91 15.57 8.47
CA GLU A 36 -18.12 16.34 8.81
C GLU A 36 -19.05 16.58 7.60
N GLY A 37 -19.17 15.57 6.73
CA GLY A 37 -20.00 15.64 5.52
C GLY A 37 -19.37 16.37 4.33
N ASN A 38 -18.15 16.88 4.48
CA ASN A 38 -17.40 17.53 3.40
C ASN A 38 -16.33 16.59 2.83
N ILE A 39 -16.16 16.63 1.52
CA ILE A 39 -15.06 15.93 0.83
C ILE A 39 -13.81 16.81 0.95
N VAL A 40 -12.79 16.27 1.60
CA VAL A 40 -11.48 16.91 1.74
C VAL A 40 -10.48 16.16 0.88
N GLN A 41 -9.90 16.83 -0.11
CA GLN A 41 -8.81 16.28 -0.90
C GLN A 41 -7.47 16.63 -0.24
N HIS A 42 -6.59 15.64 -0.10
CA HIS A 42 -5.27 15.83 0.49
C HIS A 42 -4.22 16.13 -0.58
N ASP A 43 -3.36 17.12 -0.33
CA ASP A 43 -2.22 17.44 -1.20
C ASP A 43 -1.06 16.46 -1.00
N LEU A 44 -0.84 16.06 0.25
CA LEU A 44 0.19 15.09 0.63
C LEU A 44 -0.36 13.67 0.55
N VAL A 45 0.53 12.72 0.29
CA VAL A 45 0.22 11.29 0.33
C VAL A 45 0.91 10.70 1.56
N ASN A 46 0.12 10.47 2.60
CA ASN A 46 0.55 9.91 3.86
C ASN A 46 0.04 8.47 3.95
N ILE A 47 0.94 7.50 3.94
CA ILE A 47 0.56 6.09 3.87
C ILE A 47 0.69 5.43 5.22
N GLY A 48 -0.44 4.95 5.75
CA GLY A 48 -0.51 4.07 6.90
C GLY A 48 -0.18 2.62 6.53
N VAL A 49 0.58 1.94 7.39
CA VAL A 49 0.87 0.50 7.26
C VAL A 49 0.38 -0.22 8.49
N THR A 50 -0.54 -1.16 8.31
CA THR A 50 -1.06 -1.93 9.43
C THR A 50 0.06 -2.76 10.07
N THR A 51 0.22 -2.61 11.37
CA THR A 51 1.22 -3.33 12.17
C THR A 51 0.50 -4.03 13.33
N ASP A 52 0.63 -5.34 13.38
CA ASP A 52 0.08 -6.15 14.46
C ASP A 52 1.00 -6.08 15.69
N THR A 53 0.38 -5.92 16.88
CA THR A 53 1.09 -5.87 18.16
C THR A 53 0.35 -6.71 19.20
N GLU A 54 1.00 -7.06 20.30
CA GLU A 54 0.37 -7.75 21.42
C GLU A 54 -0.84 -7.00 22.02
N ARG A 55 -0.93 -5.69 21.78
CA ARG A 55 -2.01 -4.80 22.27
C ARG A 55 -3.08 -4.52 21.22
N GLY A 56 -2.98 -5.14 20.04
CA GLY A 56 -3.89 -4.95 18.92
C GLY A 56 -3.23 -4.30 17.71
N LEU A 57 -4.04 -4.00 16.71
CA LEU A 57 -3.60 -3.44 15.44
C LEU A 57 -3.36 -1.92 15.56
N LEU A 58 -2.20 -1.47 15.14
CA LEU A 58 -1.87 -0.05 14.98
C LEU A 58 -1.55 0.26 13.51
N VAL A 59 -1.71 1.52 13.13
CA VAL A 59 -1.47 1.98 11.76
C VAL A 59 -0.49 3.16 11.78
N PRO A 60 0.81 2.91 11.97
CA PRO A 60 1.82 3.94 11.83
C PRO A 60 1.83 4.52 10.42
N VAL A 61 2.10 5.83 10.32
CA VAL A 61 1.99 6.60 9.07
C VAL A 61 3.35 7.12 8.65
N VAL A 62 3.74 6.80 7.41
CA VAL A 62 4.84 7.46 6.71
C VAL A 62 4.27 8.67 5.99
N HIS A 63 4.66 9.87 6.42
CA HIS A 63 4.15 11.12 5.85
C HIS A 63 4.87 11.47 4.56
N ASP A 64 4.16 12.15 3.65
CA ASP A 64 4.67 12.65 2.37
C ASP A 64 5.55 11.65 1.60
N VAL A 65 5.01 10.44 1.41
CA VAL A 65 5.71 9.32 0.73
C VAL A 65 6.15 9.71 -0.67
N ARG A 66 5.39 10.58 -1.33
CA ARG A 66 5.63 10.98 -2.71
C ARG A 66 6.97 11.70 -2.91
N SER A 67 7.35 12.58 -1.98
CA SER A 67 8.59 13.35 -2.06
C SER A 67 9.83 12.54 -1.71
N LYS A 68 9.66 11.37 -1.07
CA LYS A 68 10.75 10.57 -0.50
C LYS A 68 11.32 9.56 -1.50
N SER A 69 12.62 9.33 -1.39
CA SER A 69 13.25 8.19 -2.06
C SER A 69 12.85 6.86 -1.38
N LEU A 70 12.98 5.76 -2.10
CA LEU A 70 12.69 4.44 -1.54
C LEU A 70 13.56 4.12 -0.31
N GLN A 71 14.81 4.56 -0.29
CA GLN A 71 15.71 4.39 0.84
C GLN A 71 15.17 5.10 2.11
N VAL A 72 14.74 6.36 2.00
CA VAL A 72 14.16 7.13 3.10
C VAL A 72 12.86 6.49 3.61
N ILE A 73 12.03 5.97 2.69
CA ILE A 73 10.80 5.25 3.05
C ILE A 73 11.14 4.00 3.86
N ALA A 74 12.14 3.21 3.43
CA ALA A 74 12.54 1.98 4.12
C ALA A 74 13.09 2.28 5.52
N GLU A 75 13.93 3.31 5.68
CA GLU A 75 14.48 3.72 6.98
C GLU A 75 13.37 4.17 7.94
N GLU A 76 12.44 5.01 7.47
CA GLU A 76 11.32 5.49 8.30
C GLU A 76 10.37 4.35 8.65
N SER A 77 10.02 3.50 7.68
CA SER A 77 9.12 2.36 7.86
C SER A 77 9.68 1.37 8.89
N ALA A 78 10.95 0.98 8.76
CA ALA A 78 11.61 0.09 9.71
C ALA A 78 11.57 0.65 11.14
N LYS A 79 11.89 1.94 11.31
CA LYS A 79 11.82 2.61 12.61
C LYS A 79 10.42 2.67 13.19
N LEU A 80 9.42 2.96 12.34
CA LEU A 80 8.01 3.00 12.77
C LEU A 80 7.53 1.62 13.23
N VAL A 81 7.87 0.55 12.51
CA VAL A 81 7.52 -0.82 12.88
C VAL A 81 8.18 -1.20 14.21
N GLU A 82 9.49 -0.94 14.39
CA GLU A 82 10.21 -1.20 15.63
C GLU A 82 9.56 -0.47 16.82
N GLN A 83 9.31 0.84 16.70
CA GLN A 83 8.68 1.64 17.75
C GLN A 83 7.25 1.18 18.07
N THR A 84 6.50 0.74 17.04
CA THR A 84 5.14 0.21 17.19
C THR A 84 5.16 -1.08 18.01
N GLN A 85 6.05 -2.00 17.68
CA GLN A 85 6.20 -3.28 18.38
C GLN A 85 6.69 -3.08 19.83
N ALA A 86 7.62 -2.14 20.03
CA ALA A 86 8.11 -1.76 21.36
C ALA A 86 7.09 -0.97 22.20
N GLY A 87 5.99 -0.51 21.63
CA GLY A 87 4.98 0.31 22.33
C GLY A 87 5.46 1.73 22.65
N THR A 88 6.47 2.23 21.94
CA THR A 88 7.09 3.56 22.12
C THR A 88 6.77 4.54 21.00
N LEU A 89 5.87 4.16 20.07
CA LEU A 89 5.49 4.99 18.93
C LEU A 89 4.83 6.30 19.39
N PRO A 90 5.32 7.47 18.94
CA PRO A 90 4.67 8.75 19.22
C PRO A 90 3.27 8.82 18.59
N LEU A 91 2.32 9.45 19.29
CA LEU A 91 0.91 9.51 18.85
C LEU A 91 0.71 10.30 17.54
N ASP A 92 1.59 11.24 17.23
CA ASP A 92 1.56 11.99 15.96
C ASP A 92 1.83 11.06 14.77
N LYS A 93 2.57 9.97 14.97
CA LYS A 93 2.84 8.95 13.95
C LYS A 93 1.67 8.01 13.65
N LEU A 94 0.57 8.11 14.40
CA LEU A 94 -0.69 7.38 14.15
C LEU A 94 -1.76 8.28 13.50
N ARG A 95 -1.40 9.49 13.10
CA ARG A 95 -2.37 10.50 12.62
C ARG A 95 -2.04 10.92 11.19
N GLU A 96 -3.03 11.58 10.58
CA GLU A 96 -2.91 12.21 9.26
C GLU A 96 -2.61 11.22 8.12
N GLY A 97 -2.92 9.93 8.30
CA GLY A 97 -2.96 8.97 7.21
C GLY A 97 -4.01 9.39 6.17
N THR A 98 -3.67 9.25 4.88
CA THR A 98 -4.58 9.55 3.78
C THR A 98 -4.92 8.33 2.94
N PHE A 99 -4.14 7.26 3.09
CA PHE A 99 -4.32 5.96 2.45
C PHE A 99 -3.65 4.88 3.29
N THR A 100 -4.28 3.74 3.46
CA THR A 100 -3.72 2.63 4.26
C THR A 100 -3.37 1.42 3.37
N ILE A 101 -2.25 0.76 3.67
CA ILE A 101 -1.85 -0.53 3.13
C ILE A 101 -1.90 -1.56 4.26
N THR A 102 -2.56 -2.69 4.02
CA THR A 102 -2.62 -3.82 4.96
C THR A 102 -2.17 -5.09 4.26
N ASN A 103 -1.25 -5.82 4.89
CA ASN A 103 -0.63 -7.01 4.32
C ASN A 103 -0.88 -8.23 5.22
N LEU A 104 -1.56 -9.24 4.68
CA LEU A 104 -1.79 -10.52 5.34
C LEU A 104 -1.04 -11.69 4.65
N GLY A 105 -0.13 -11.38 3.75
CA GLY A 105 0.64 -12.39 3.02
C GLY A 105 1.52 -13.27 3.91
N MET A 106 1.99 -12.73 5.05
CA MET A 106 2.76 -13.48 6.05
C MET A 106 1.92 -14.56 6.77
N TYR A 107 0.59 -14.47 6.71
CA TYR A 107 -0.35 -15.45 7.28
C TYR A 107 -0.91 -16.41 6.23
N ASP A 108 -0.25 -16.54 5.07
CA ASP A 108 -0.66 -17.40 3.95
C ASP A 108 -2.03 -17.07 3.33
N ILE A 109 -2.49 -15.81 3.48
CA ILE A 109 -3.75 -15.34 2.89
C ILE A 109 -3.52 -14.91 1.44
N ASP A 110 -4.27 -15.52 0.51
CA ASP A 110 -4.17 -15.18 -0.92
C ASP A 110 -4.82 -13.83 -1.24
N ALA A 111 -6.03 -13.61 -0.74
CA ALA A 111 -6.79 -12.39 -0.94
C ALA A 111 -7.82 -12.21 0.20
N PHE A 112 -8.15 -10.97 0.51
CA PHE A 112 -9.14 -10.60 1.51
C PHE A 112 -9.73 -9.23 1.20
N THR A 113 -10.81 -8.88 1.86
CA THR A 113 -11.43 -7.55 1.74
C THR A 113 -11.09 -6.74 3.00
N PRO A 114 -10.18 -5.76 2.94
CA PRO A 114 -9.86 -4.93 4.08
C PRO A 114 -11.00 -3.97 4.44
N ILE A 115 -11.05 -3.53 5.69
CA ILE A 115 -11.99 -2.51 6.19
C ILE A 115 -11.27 -1.16 6.17
N ILE A 116 -11.94 -0.14 5.64
CA ILE A 116 -11.39 1.22 5.53
C ILE A 116 -11.03 1.78 6.91
N ASN A 117 -9.86 2.39 7.00
CA ASN A 117 -9.40 3.12 8.18
C ASN A 117 -9.93 4.57 8.11
N LEU A 118 -11.06 4.83 8.73
CA LEU A 118 -11.68 6.16 8.69
C LEU A 118 -10.77 7.25 9.27
N PRO A 119 -10.75 8.47 8.72
CA PRO A 119 -11.63 9.00 7.67
C PRO A 119 -11.12 8.82 6.23
N GLU A 120 -10.10 8.00 6.00
CA GLU A 120 -9.52 7.75 4.69
C GLU A 120 -10.57 7.23 3.69
N CYS A 121 -10.37 7.56 2.40
CA CYS A 121 -11.24 7.09 1.32
C CYS A 121 -11.04 5.60 1.00
N ALA A 122 -9.82 5.10 1.10
CA ALA A 122 -9.49 3.77 0.60
C ALA A 122 -8.37 3.07 1.38
N ILE A 123 -8.38 1.73 1.29
CA ILE A 123 -7.36 0.84 1.84
C ILE A 123 -7.02 -0.25 0.82
N LEU A 124 -5.72 -0.54 0.68
CA LEU A 124 -5.20 -1.61 -0.17
C LEU A 124 -4.84 -2.84 0.66
N GLY A 125 -5.52 -3.95 0.39
CA GLY A 125 -5.17 -5.27 0.90
C GLY A 125 -4.14 -5.97 0.01
N VAL A 126 -3.10 -6.54 0.60
CA VAL A 126 -2.01 -7.25 -0.07
C VAL A 126 -2.00 -8.69 0.39
N GLY A 127 -2.19 -9.62 -0.55
CA GLY A 127 -2.10 -11.05 -0.32
C GLY A 127 -0.67 -11.57 -0.43
N ARG A 128 -0.50 -12.87 -0.16
CA ARG A 128 0.81 -13.53 -0.25
C ARG A 128 1.34 -13.56 -1.68
N ILE A 129 2.67 -13.59 -1.80
CA ILE A 129 3.37 -13.76 -3.08
C ILE A 129 3.63 -15.25 -3.29
N VAL A 130 3.03 -15.84 -4.34
CA VAL A 130 3.15 -17.27 -4.66
C VAL A 130 3.59 -17.49 -6.11
N PRO A 131 4.41 -18.52 -6.39
CA PRO A 131 4.70 -18.91 -7.75
C PRO A 131 3.44 -19.53 -8.37
N LYS A 132 3.04 -19.03 -9.55
CA LYS A 132 1.91 -19.57 -10.36
C LYS A 132 2.34 -19.77 -11.80
N VAL A 133 1.78 -20.79 -12.43
CA VAL A 133 1.88 -20.95 -13.89
C VAL A 133 0.90 -19.97 -14.53
N VAL A 134 1.42 -19.09 -15.38
CA VAL A 134 0.64 -18.08 -16.09
C VAL A 134 0.97 -18.09 -17.57
N VAL A 135 0.05 -17.60 -18.40
CA VAL A 135 0.34 -17.34 -19.81
C VAL A 135 1.21 -16.08 -19.89
N VAL A 136 2.43 -16.21 -20.40
CA VAL A 136 3.39 -15.11 -20.54
C VAL A 136 3.40 -14.49 -21.94
N ASP A 137 2.85 -15.20 -22.93
CA ASP A 137 2.59 -14.71 -24.29
C ASP A 137 1.22 -15.21 -24.73
N GLU A 138 0.24 -14.32 -24.81
CA GLU A 138 -1.14 -14.63 -25.16
C GLU A 138 -1.26 -15.08 -26.64
N ARG A 139 -0.38 -14.60 -27.52
CA ARG A 139 -0.42 -14.94 -28.94
C ARG A 139 0.03 -16.38 -29.21
N THR A 140 1.01 -16.85 -28.48
CA THR A 140 1.58 -18.21 -28.63
C THR A 140 1.06 -19.17 -27.56
N LEU A 141 0.28 -18.67 -26.58
CA LEU A 141 -0.17 -19.40 -25.37
C LEU A 141 0.99 -20.00 -24.58
N THR A 142 2.16 -19.39 -24.69
CA THR A 142 3.33 -19.83 -23.94
C THR A 142 3.11 -19.58 -22.45
N THR A 143 3.35 -20.62 -21.65
CA THR A 143 3.22 -20.55 -20.19
C THR A 143 4.58 -20.38 -19.52
N GLY A 144 4.58 -19.77 -18.34
CA GLY A 144 5.78 -19.62 -17.52
C GLY A 144 5.41 -19.47 -16.05
N ILE A 145 6.40 -19.65 -15.16
CA ILE A 145 6.23 -19.43 -13.74
C ILE A 145 6.50 -17.95 -13.43
N ARG A 146 5.56 -17.30 -12.74
CA ARG A 146 5.68 -15.94 -12.23
C ARG A 146 5.29 -15.90 -10.75
N ARG A 147 5.89 -14.96 -10.00
CA ARG A 147 5.45 -14.66 -8.64
C ARG A 147 4.25 -13.72 -8.72
N ILE A 148 3.11 -14.18 -8.21
CA ILE A 148 1.83 -13.47 -8.28
C ILE A 148 1.36 -13.16 -6.87
N MET A 149 0.87 -11.94 -6.67
CA MET A 149 0.12 -11.54 -5.48
C MET A 149 -1.24 -10.97 -5.87
N ALA A 150 -2.23 -11.14 -5.02
CA ALA A 150 -3.52 -10.47 -5.18
C ALA A 150 -3.50 -9.11 -4.45
N LEU A 151 -4.08 -8.10 -5.09
CA LEU A 151 -4.32 -6.79 -4.51
C LEU A 151 -5.83 -6.56 -4.45
N SER A 152 -6.34 -6.17 -3.28
CA SER A 152 -7.75 -5.89 -3.03
C SER A 152 -7.90 -4.45 -2.57
N LEU A 153 -8.65 -3.63 -3.32
CA LEU A 153 -8.93 -2.25 -2.96
C LEU A 153 -10.35 -2.14 -2.39
N THR A 154 -10.46 -1.66 -1.16
CA THR A 154 -11.74 -1.23 -0.58
C THR A 154 -11.76 0.30 -0.56
N PHE A 155 -12.86 0.91 -0.97
CA PHE A 155 -13.00 2.36 -1.04
C PHE A 155 -14.42 2.80 -0.69
N ASP A 156 -14.56 4.04 -0.23
CA ASP A 156 -15.84 4.66 0.08
C ASP A 156 -16.52 5.13 -1.22
N HIS A 157 -17.59 4.45 -1.59
CA HIS A 157 -18.31 4.73 -2.84
C HIS A 157 -19.06 6.07 -2.84
N ARG A 158 -19.10 6.79 -1.69
CA ARG A 158 -19.59 8.16 -1.62
C ARG A 158 -18.57 9.16 -2.17
N LEU A 159 -17.28 8.80 -2.18
CA LEU A 159 -16.15 9.63 -2.58
C LEU A 159 -15.62 9.26 -3.95
N VAL A 160 -15.64 7.98 -4.30
CA VAL A 160 -15.03 7.45 -5.53
C VAL A 160 -15.95 6.42 -6.17
N ASP A 161 -16.03 6.48 -7.51
CA ASP A 161 -16.70 5.47 -8.32
C ASP A 161 -15.75 4.33 -8.71
N GLY A 162 -16.36 3.20 -9.17
CA GLY A 162 -15.59 2.01 -9.57
C GLY A 162 -14.60 2.24 -10.72
N GLY A 163 -14.89 3.16 -11.63
CA GLY A 163 -14.02 3.48 -12.77
C GLY A 163 -12.64 4.02 -12.35
N PRO A 164 -12.55 5.12 -11.57
CA PRO A 164 -11.31 5.62 -11.00
C PRO A 164 -10.58 4.59 -10.16
N ALA A 165 -11.29 3.84 -9.30
CA ALA A 165 -10.70 2.78 -8.48
C ALA A 165 -10.04 1.66 -9.32
N ALA A 166 -10.69 1.25 -10.41
CA ALA A 166 -10.14 0.26 -11.34
C ALA A 166 -8.90 0.80 -12.08
N LYS A 167 -8.91 2.08 -12.50
CA LYS A 167 -7.74 2.74 -13.13
C LYS A 167 -6.54 2.81 -12.18
N PHE A 168 -6.78 3.11 -10.92
CA PHE A 168 -5.74 3.08 -9.89
C PHE A 168 -5.07 1.71 -9.81
N LEU A 169 -5.86 0.62 -9.67
CA LEU A 169 -5.33 -0.73 -9.62
C LEU A 169 -4.59 -1.13 -10.90
N GLN A 170 -5.10 -0.72 -12.06
CA GLN A 170 -4.44 -0.95 -13.35
C GLN A 170 -3.07 -0.25 -13.42
N THR A 171 -3.01 1.01 -12.96
CA THR A 171 -1.76 1.78 -12.90
C THR A 171 -0.77 1.13 -11.94
N LEU A 172 -1.21 0.78 -10.73
CA LEU A 172 -0.38 0.14 -9.72
C LEU A 172 0.16 -1.20 -10.23
N LYS A 173 -0.69 -2.05 -10.83
CA LYS A 173 -0.27 -3.30 -11.48
C LYS A 173 0.83 -3.04 -12.51
N SER A 174 0.62 -2.08 -13.41
CA SER A 174 1.60 -1.75 -14.46
C SER A 174 2.94 -1.28 -13.89
N LEU A 175 2.94 -0.53 -12.78
CA LEU A 175 4.16 -0.09 -12.10
C LEU A 175 4.89 -1.27 -11.44
N ILE A 176 4.17 -2.17 -10.76
CA ILE A 176 4.75 -3.37 -10.15
C ILE A 176 5.40 -4.27 -11.22
N GLU A 177 4.73 -4.50 -12.34
CA GLU A 177 5.22 -5.36 -13.42
C GLU A 177 6.42 -4.77 -14.17
N LYS A 178 6.60 -3.45 -14.15
CA LYS A 178 7.78 -2.77 -14.73
C LYS A 178 9.00 -2.76 -13.81
N THR A 179 8.82 -3.03 -12.54
CA THR A 179 9.90 -3.03 -11.52
C THR A 179 10.67 -4.36 -11.49
N GLN A 180 10.32 -5.30 -12.40
CA GLN A 180 10.94 -6.63 -12.51
C GLN A 180 12.26 -6.61 -13.31
#